data_148ecbcffd079279c65d367aac1a2d31
#
_entry.id   148ecbcffd079279c65d367aac1a2d31
#
_cell.length_a   1.000
_cell.length_b   1.000
_cell.length_c   1.000
_cell.angle_alpha   90.00
_cell.angle_beta   90.00
_cell.angle_gamma   90.00
#
_symmetry.space_group_name_H-M   'P 1'
#
loop_
_entity.id
_entity.type
_entity.pdbx_description
1 polymer ?
#
loop_
_entity_poly.entity_id
_entity_poly.type
_entity_poly.pdbx_seq_one_letter_code
_entity_poly.pdbx_strand_id
1 'polypeptide(L)'
;MRFSLQSREIIADSVETMTCAQYHDACIAIPGCDKNMPGVVMGMARHNRPSLMIYGGAIQIGYSKLLRKRVNISTCLEAAGAYAYNSLRQPDDGGDTSKNKDEIMDDLERQGILISKILLHPLLTEGIFL
;
A
#
# COMPACT_ATOMS: atom_id res chain seq x y z
N MET A 1 -0.45 -9.87 11.53
CA MET A 1 -1.17 -8.57 11.51
C MET A 1 -2.13 -8.49 12.71
N ARG A 2 -1.71 -7.88 13.79
CA ARG A 2 -2.52 -7.81 15.02
C ARG A 2 -3.58 -6.71 15.01
N PHE A 3 -3.39 -5.66 14.24
CA PHE A 3 -4.25 -4.45 14.25
C PHE A 3 -4.96 -4.20 12.92
N SER A 4 -5.00 -5.18 12.05
CA SER A 4 -5.52 -5.04 10.69
C SER A 4 -7.03 -4.69 10.66
N LEU A 5 -7.83 -5.27 11.55
CA LEU A 5 -9.26 -4.99 11.60
C LEU A 5 -9.56 -3.64 12.28
N GLN A 6 -8.82 -3.34 13.34
CA GLN A 6 -8.96 -2.07 14.06
C GLN A 6 -8.59 -0.86 13.22
N SER A 7 -7.70 -1.02 12.24
CA SER A 7 -7.34 0.08 11.33
C SER A 7 -8.54 0.63 10.53
N ARG A 8 -9.55 -0.18 10.26
CA ARG A 8 -10.77 0.28 9.59
C ARG A 8 -11.54 1.30 10.43
N GLU A 9 -11.64 1.05 11.74
CA GLU A 9 -12.30 1.98 12.66
C GLU A 9 -11.54 3.30 12.74
N ILE A 10 -10.21 3.24 12.87
CA ILE A 10 -9.37 4.43 12.93
C ILE A 10 -9.49 5.26 11.64
N ILE A 11 -9.52 4.60 10.47
CA ILE A 11 -9.73 5.27 9.19
C ILE A 11 -11.12 5.93 9.15
N ALA A 12 -12.15 5.22 9.58
CA ALA A 12 -13.52 5.75 9.63
C ALA A 12 -13.62 6.96 10.55
N ASP A 13 -13.06 6.87 11.75
CA ASP A 13 -13.04 7.96 12.73
C ASP A 13 -12.27 9.17 12.18
N SER A 14 -11.16 8.94 11.50
CA SER A 14 -10.35 10.01 10.88
C SER A 14 -11.12 10.74 9.78
N VAL A 15 -11.75 9.98 8.86
CA VAL A 15 -12.55 10.56 7.76
C VAL A 15 -13.73 11.35 8.30
N GLU A 16 -14.48 10.78 9.27
CA GLU A 16 -15.60 11.45 9.91
C GLU A 16 -15.15 12.72 10.61
N THR A 17 -14.13 12.63 11.45
CA THR A 17 -13.61 13.76 12.23
C THR A 17 -13.17 14.91 11.33
N MET A 18 -12.38 14.62 10.30
CA MET A 18 -11.88 15.66 9.39
C MET A 18 -13.01 16.31 8.60
N THR A 19 -13.92 15.51 8.05
CA THR A 19 -15.07 16.02 7.28
C THR A 19 -15.98 16.88 8.13
N CYS A 20 -16.25 16.48 9.38
CA CYS A 20 -17.11 17.22 10.28
C CYS A 20 -16.42 18.45 10.87
N ALA A 21 -15.18 18.34 11.32
CA ALA A 21 -14.42 19.44 11.94
C ALA A 21 -14.15 20.59 10.98
N GLN A 22 -13.92 20.29 9.70
CA GLN A 22 -13.69 21.29 8.66
C GLN A 22 -14.98 21.77 7.97
N TYR A 23 -16.15 21.30 8.41
CA TYR A 23 -17.45 21.65 7.82
C TYR A 23 -17.52 21.43 6.30
N HIS A 24 -16.88 20.35 5.79
CA HIS A 24 -16.92 20.02 4.36
C HIS A 24 -18.36 19.69 3.94
N ASP A 25 -18.80 20.21 2.80
CA ASP A 25 -20.13 19.94 2.25
C ASP A 25 -20.23 18.59 1.55
N ALA A 26 -19.10 18.09 1.04
CA ALA A 26 -19.00 16.82 0.31
C ALA A 26 -17.62 16.20 0.51
N CYS A 27 -17.50 14.90 0.20
CA CYS A 27 -16.25 14.16 0.28
C CYS A 27 -16.01 13.33 -0.99
N ILE A 28 -14.80 13.42 -1.54
CA ILE A 28 -14.34 12.50 -2.57
C ILE A 28 -13.16 11.73 -1.98
N ALA A 29 -13.24 10.40 -1.99
CA ALA A 29 -12.18 9.55 -1.49
C ALA A 29 -11.72 8.55 -2.54
N ILE A 30 -10.40 8.31 -2.59
CA ILE A 30 -9.77 7.39 -3.54
C ILE A 30 -8.99 6.33 -2.76
N PRO A 31 -9.68 5.42 -2.06
CA PRO A 31 -9.02 4.35 -1.33
C PRO A 31 -8.50 3.27 -2.27
N GLY A 32 -7.41 2.61 -1.88
CA GLY A 32 -6.76 1.61 -2.71
C GLY A 32 -6.38 0.30 -2.01
N CYS A 33 -6.80 0.09 -0.76
CA CYS A 33 -6.38 -1.08 0.01
C CYS A 33 -7.55 -1.76 0.70
N ASP A 34 -7.40 -3.04 1.04
CA ASP A 34 -8.43 -3.91 1.61
C ASP A 34 -9.01 -3.43 2.96
N LYS A 35 -8.25 -2.66 3.73
CA LYS A 35 -8.73 -2.04 4.98
C LYS A 35 -9.15 -0.60 4.81
N ASN A 36 -8.51 0.10 3.89
CA ASN A 36 -8.77 1.50 3.61
C ASN A 36 -10.16 1.68 2.97
N MET A 37 -10.51 0.84 1.99
CA MET A 37 -11.82 0.93 1.35
C MET A 37 -13.00 0.82 2.32
N PRO A 38 -13.13 -0.25 3.13
CA PRO A 38 -14.25 -0.35 4.06
C PRO A 38 -14.19 0.74 5.14
N GLY A 39 -13.02 1.13 5.62
CA GLY A 39 -12.87 2.21 6.59
C GLY A 39 -13.39 3.54 6.05
N VAL A 40 -13.05 3.89 4.82
CA VAL A 40 -13.53 5.10 4.15
C VAL A 40 -15.05 5.07 3.96
N VAL A 41 -15.62 3.95 3.50
CA VAL A 41 -17.07 3.80 3.34
C VAL A 41 -17.80 3.96 4.69
N MET A 42 -17.25 3.38 5.76
CA MET A 42 -17.79 3.57 7.12
C MET A 42 -17.76 5.03 7.55
N GLY A 43 -16.66 5.74 7.31
CA GLY A 43 -16.55 7.17 7.60
C GLY A 43 -17.56 8.01 6.80
N MET A 44 -17.69 7.74 5.51
CA MET A 44 -18.68 8.38 4.64
C MET A 44 -20.12 8.17 5.15
N ALA A 45 -20.46 6.95 5.56
CA ALA A 45 -21.77 6.65 6.11
C ALA A 45 -22.04 7.40 7.44
N ARG A 46 -21.00 7.56 8.28
CA ARG A 46 -21.12 8.23 9.58
C ARG A 46 -21.32 9.75 9.45
N HIS A 47 -20.55 10.43 8.64
CA HIS A 47 -20.69 11.89 8.48
C HIS A 47 -21.92 12.30 7.65
N ASN A 48 -22.55 11.35 6.94
CA ASN A 48 -23.82 11.53 6.22
C ASN A 48 -23.86 12.76 5.29
N ARG A 49 -22.80 12.99 4.54
CA ARG A 49 -22.70 14.06 3.54
C ARG A 49 -22.55 13.46 2.15
N PRO A 50 -22.90 14.19 1.08
CA PRO A 50 -22.66 13.75 -0.29
C PRO A 50 -21.23 13.24 -0.47
N SER A 51 -21.08 12.00 -0.90
CA SER A 51 -19.76 11.38 -0.97
C SER A 51 -19.61 10.49 -2.19
N LEU A 52 -18.43 10.52 -2.78
CA LEU A 52 -18.04 9.68 -3.92
C LEU A 52 -16.80 8.91 -3.56
N MET A 53 -16.84 7.59 -3.71
CA MET A 53 -15.67 6.74 -3.61
C MET A 53 -15.22 6.30 -5.00
N ILE A 54 -13.96 6.57 -5.32
CA ILE A 54 -13.32 6.14 -6.56
C ILE A 54 -12.33 5.04 -6.24
N TYR A 55 -12.56 3.84 -6.76
CA TYR A 55 -11.65 2.72 -6.56
C TYR A 55 -10.48 2.80 -7.53
N GLY A 56 -9.25 2.74 -6.99
CA GLY A 56 -8.02 2.83 -7.77
C GLY A 56 -7.66 1.61 -8.61
N GLY A 57 -8.45 0.54 -8.54
CA GLY A 57 -8.21 -0.70 -9.28
C GLY A 57 -7.34 -1.72 -8.54
N ALA A 58 -7.12 -2.86 -9.17
CA ALA A 58 -6.29 -3.93 -8.64
C ALA A 58 -4.81 -3.69 -8.94
N ILE A 59 -3.95 -4.11 -8.03
CA ILE A 59 -2.50 -4.05 -8.20
C ILE A 59 -2.08 -5.06 -9.28
N GLN A 60 -1.36 -4.59 -10.29
CA GLN A 60 -0.82 -5.46 -11.33
C GLN A 60 0.39 -6.24 -10.81
N ILE A 61 0.52 -7.47 -11.31
CA ILE A 61 1.70 -8.30 -11.05
C ILE A 61 2.85 -7.77 -11.89
N GLY A 62 4.00 -7.48 -11.24
CA GLY A 62 5.25 -7.16 -11.89
C GLY A 62 6.06 -8.41 -12.28
N TYR A 63 7.19 -8.21 -12.92
CA TYR A 63 8.16 -9.27 -13.23
C TYR A 63 9.56 -8.84 -12.84
N SER A 64 10.15 -9.51 -11.85
CA SER A 64 11.54 -9.29 -11.47
C SER A 64 12.47 -10.03 -12.46
N LYS A 65 13.37 -9.29 -13.09
CA LYS A 65 14.37 -9.84 -13.99
C LYS A 65 15.45 -10.62 -13.23
N LEU A 66 15.78 -10.16 -12.04
CA LEU A 66 16.80 -10.78 -11.20
C LEU A 66 16.30 -12.07 -10.57
N LEU A 67 15.07 -12.09 -10.05
CA LEU A 67 14.44 -13.30 -9.53
C LEU A 67 13.81 -14.20 -10.60
N ARG A 68 13.76 -13.74 -11.85
CA ARG A 68 13.15 -14.44 -13.00
C ARG A 68 11.75 -14.98 -12.74
N LYS A 69 10.96 -14.26 -11.94
CA LYS A 69 9.59 -14.65 -11.57
C LYS A 69 8.63 -13.47 -11.53
N ARG A 70 7.35 -13.77 -11.61
CA ARG A 70 6.30 -12.79 -11.34
C ARG A 70 6.34 -12.40 -9.88
N VAL A 71 6.24 -11.09 -9.60
CA VAL A 71 6.30 -10.52 -8.26
C VAL A 71 5.03 -9.72 -7.97
N ASN A 72 4.57 -9.85 -6.75
CA ASN A 72 3.45 -9.08 -6.22
C ASN A 72 3.87 -8.46 -4.87
N ILE A 73 2.96 -7.76 -4.21
CA ILE A 73 3.24 -7.11 -2.93
C ILE A 73 3.68 -8.11 -1.85
N SER A 74 3.12 -9.32 -1.83
CA SER A 74 3.53 -10.37 -0.89
C SER A 74 4.97 -10.81 -1.14
N THR A 75 5.36 -10.94 -2.40
CA THR A 75 6.75 -11.25 -2.78
C THR A 75 7.72 -10.16 -2.30
N CYS A 76 7.33 -8.89 -2.40
CA CYS A 76 8.15 -7.78 -1.91
C CYS A 76 8.29 -7.81 -0.37
N LEU A 77 7.21 -8.11 0.35
CA LEU A 77 7.25 -8.25 1.81
C LEU A 77 8.08 -9.46 2.26
N GLU A 78 7.97 -10.58 1.56
CA GLU A 78 8.81 -11.78 1.80
C GLU A 78 10.28 -11.47 1.53
N ALA A 79 10.58 -10.76 0.44
CA ALA A 79 11.94 -10.35 0.11
C ALA A 79 12.51 -9.38 1.13
N ALA A 80 11.73 -8.41 1.61
CA ALA A 80 12.15 -7.50 2.68
C ALA A 80 12.47 -8.26 3.98
N GLY A 81 11.66 -9.27 4.34
CA GLY A 81 11.95 -10.17 5.44
C GLY A 81 13.23 -10.98 5.22
N ALA A 82 13.39 -11.57 4.03
CA ALA A 82 14.58 -12.34 3.67
C ALA A 82 15.85 -11.48 3.67
N TYR A 83 15.74 -10.23 3.21
CA TYR A 83 16.83 -9.26 3.26
C TYR A 83 17.25 -8.95 4.71
N ALA A 84 16.28 -8.69 5.58
CA ALA A 84 16.55 -8.42 6.99
C ALA A 84 17.24 -9.58 7.70
N TYR A 85 16.91 -10.82 7.32
CA TYR A 85 17.55 -12.03 7.85
C TYR A 85 18.76 -12.50 7.04
N ASN A 86 19.24 -11.70 6.09
CA ASN A 86 20.37 -11.99 5.24
C ASN A 86 20.23 -13.30 4.42
N SER A 87 19.00 -13.64 4.07
CA SER A 87 18.63 -14.88 3.36
C SER A 87 18.15 -14.66 1.92
N LEU A 88 18.15 -13.42 1.45
CA LEU A 88 17.74 -13.08 0.10
C LEU A 88 18.80 -13.54 -0.92
N ARG A 89 18.39 -14.36 -1.88
CA ARG A 89 19.28 -14.96 -2.88
C ARG A 89 18.66 -14.93 -4.27
N GLN A 90 19.54 -14.84 -5.28
CA GLN A 90 19.17 -15.16 -6.66
C GLN A 90 19.10 -16.68 -6.88
N PRO A 91 18.32 -17.17 -7.86
CA PRO A 91 18.23 -18.59 -8.15
C PRO A 91 19.57 -19.26 -8.56
N ASP A 92 20.49 -18.48 -9.14
CA ASP A 92 21.73 -18.99 -9.76
C ASP A 92 23.03 -18.53 -9.03
N ASP A 93 22.95 -18.03 -7.79
CA ASP A 93 24.09 -17.36 -7.10
C ASP A 93 25.24 -18.26 -6.66
N GLY A 94 25.19 -19.56 -6.88
CA GLY A 94 26.27 -20.45 -6.47
C GLY A 94 26.68 -20.35 -4.99
N GLY A 95 25.88 -19.67 -4.15
CA GLY A 95 26.11 -19.52 -2.72
C GLY A 95 26.74 -18.21 -2.26
N ASP A 96 27.15 -17.30 -3.15
CA ASP A 96 27.66 -15.97 -2.76
C ASP A 96 26.52 -14.97 -2.57
N THR A 97 26.15 -14.75 -1.31
CA THR A 97 24.99 -13.93 -0.91
C THR A 97 25.28 -12.44 -0.77
N SER A 98 26.56 -12.03 -0.85
CA SER A 98 26.93 -10.68 -0.43
C SER A 98 26.79 -9.62 -1.52
N LYS A 99 26.83 -9.99 -2.78
CA LYS A 99 26.96 -9.03 -3.89
C LYS A 99 25.65 -8.58 -4.55
N ASN A 100 24.56 -9.34 -4.42
CA ASN A 100 23.35 -9.09 -5.21
C ASN A 100 22.08 -8.81 -4.42
N LYS A 101 22.09 -8.86 -3.08
CA LYS A 101 20.88 -8.67 -2.29
C LYS A 101 20.31 -7.23 -2.39
N ASP A 102 21.19 -6.25 -2.47
CA ASP A 102 20.78 -4.84 -2.60
C ASP A 102 20.19 -4.58 -3.99
N GLU A 103 20.78 -5.17 -5.04
CA GLU A 103 20.25 -5.09 -6.40
C GLU A 103 18.89 -5.79 -6.52
N ILE A 104 18.70 -6.93 -5.85
CA ILE A 104 17.40 -7.62 -5.81
C ILE A 104 16.36 -6.75 -5.09
N MET A 105 16.72 -6.14 -3.98
CA MET A 105 15.82 -5.23 -3.28
C MET A 105 15.47 -4.02 -4.14
N ASP A 106 16.43 -3.40 -4.80
CA ASP A 106 16.23 -2.30 -5.75
C ASP A 106 15.30 -2.69 -6.89
N ASP A 107 15.48 -3.88 -7.49
CA ASP A 107 14.60 -4.38 -8.55
C ASP A 107 13.17 -4.62 -8.03
N LEU A 108 13.02 -5.21 -6.86
CA LEU A 108 11.73 -5.45 -6.23
C LEU A 108 11.06 -4.16 -5.77
N GLU A 109 11.83 -3.21 -5.24
CA GLU A 109 11.32 -1.89 -4.88
C GLU A 109 10.84 -1.12 -6.10
N ARG A 110 11.56 -1.15 -7.19
CA ARG A 110 11.11 -0.55 -8.46
C ARG A 110 9.80 -1.17 -8.96
N GLN A 111 9.67 -2.48 -8.87
CA GLN A 111 8.43 -3.19 -9.23
C GLN A 111 7.32 -2.98 -8.19
N GLY A 112 7.65 -3.08 -6.92
CA GLY A 112 6.72 -2.91 -5.80
C GLY A 112 6.34 -1.45 -5.55
N ILE A 113 7.27 -0.51 -5.65
CA ILE A 113 7.05 0.93 -5.45
C ILE A 113 6.29 1.53 -6.63
N LEU A 114 6.46 1.04 -7.85
CA LEU A 114 5.59 1.46 -8.94
C LEU A 114 4.13 1.12 -8.64
N ILE A 115 3.91 -0.01 -8.01
CA ILE A 115 2.61 -0.46 -7.55
C ILE A 115 2.12 0.38 -6.35
N SER A 116 2.99 0.68 -5.39
CA SER A 116 2.64 1.48 -4.21
C SER A 116 2.69 2.99 -4.45
N LYS A 117 3.55 3.49 -5.32
CA LYS A 117 3.58 4.91 -5.68
C LYS A 117 2.38 5.36 -6.47
N ILE A 118 1.82 4.51 -7.32
CA ILE A 118 0.56 4.81 -8.00
C ILE A 118 -0.58 4.90 -6.99
N LEU A 119 -0.53 4.14 -5.89
CA LEU A 119 -1.56 4.11 -4.86
C LEU A 119 -1.29 5.03 -3.66
N LEU A 120 -0.04 5.40 -3.40
CA LEU A 120 0.35 6.10 -2.17
C LEU A 120 0.91 7.51 -2.39
N HIS A 121 1.32 7.86 -3.60
CA HIS A 121 2.23 8.98 -3.73
C HIS A 121 1.64 10.40 -3.64
N PRO A 122 0.47 10.81 -4.10
CA PRO A 122 0.07 12.18 -3.78
C PRO A 122 -1.12 12.31 -2.84
N LEU A 123 -1.91 11.28 -2.65
CA LEU A 123 -3.20 11.42 -1.97
C LEU A 123 -3.17 11.13 -0.47
N LEU A 124 -2.20 10.34 -0.03
CA LEU A 124 -2.04 10.02 1.40
C LEU A 124 -1.08 10.94 2.13
N THR A 125 -0.14 11.55 1.42
CA THR A 125 0.83 12.47 2.06
C THR A 125 0.48 13.93 1.94
N GLU A 126 -0.34 14.33 0.97
CA GLU A 126 -0.67 15.74 0.75
C GLU A 126 -2.17 16.07 0.71
N GLY A 127 -3.05 15.10 0.58
CA GLY A 127 -4.48 15.34 0.35
C GLY A 127 -5.44 14.96 1.46
N ILE A 128 -5.03 14.15 2.42
CA ILE A 128 -5.87 13.76 3.57
C ILE A 128 -5.57 14.58 4.82
N PHE A 129 -4.47 15.30 4.85
CA PHE A 129 -4.04 16.11 6.00
C PHE A 129 -4.01 17.62 5.74
N LEU A 130 -4.72 18.13 4.71
CA LEU A 130 -4.95 19.56 4.55
C LEU A 130 -6.41 19.93 4.79
#